data_8a0f73335241ed754c0058fde962478d
#
_entry.id   8a0f73335241ed754c0058fde962478d
#
_cell.length_a   1.000
_cell.length_b   1.000
_cell.length_c   1.000
_cell.angle_alpha   90.00
_cell.angle_beta   90.00
_cell.angle_gamma   90.00
#
_symmetry.space_group_name_H-M   'P 1'
#
loop_
_entity.id
_entity.type
_entity.pdbx_description
1 polymer ?
#
loop_
_entity_poly.entity_id
_entity_poly.type
_entity_poly.pdbx_seq_one_letter_code
_entity_poly.pdbx_strand_id
1 'polypeptide(L)'
;RNPSHLEFFHDEALQSVVDAFVREDIQNRLDAKAKNRAFIKLDYSLCGPRPANDFRFWFSRLEKHLSAPGVEEELGYSPKIGSSITWLLAEDFHTTGLNGSPECYQDPPQDEKPRNDF
;
A
#
# COMPACT_ATOMS: atom_id res chain seq x y z
N ARG A 1 -1.88 18.96 -10.48
CA ARG A 1 -2.20 18.33 -9.21
C ARG A 1 -3.67 17.94 -9.16
N ASN A 2 -3.96 16.77 -8.72
CA ASN A 2 -5.31 16.26 -8.61
C ASN A 2 -5.99 16.83 -7.35
N PRO A 3 -7.09 17.61 -7.45
CA PRO A 3 -7.77 18.18 -6.30
C PRO A 3 -8.46 17.13 -5.41
N SER A 4 -8.48 15.87 -5.81
CA SER A 4 -9.11 14.77 -5.07
C SER A 4 -8.52 14.50 -3.69
N HIS A 5 -7.31 15.00 -3.37
CA HIS A 5 -6.72 14.81 -2.06
C HIS A 5 -7.55 15.36 -0.90
N LEU A 6 -8.30 16.44 -1.11
CA LEU A 6 -9.19 17.01 -0.11
C LEU A 6 -10.51 16.23 0.00
N GLU A 7 -10.90 15.53 -1.06
CA GLU A 7 -12.13 14.73 -1.09
C GLU A 7 -12.00 13.41 -0.35
N PHE A 8 -10.76 12.94 -0.08
CA PHE A 8 -10.52 11.72 0.67
C PHE A 8 -11.05 11.73 2.09
N PHE A 9 -11.39 12.89 2.62
CA PHE A 9 -11.90 13.03 3.98
C PHE A 9 -13.42 13.19 4.08
N HIS A 10 -14.12 13.19 2.95
CA HIS A 10 -15.58 13.08 2.93
C HIS A 10 -15.97 11.60 2.97
N ASP A 11 -17.03 11.28 3.71
CA ASP A 11 -17.49 9.90 3.89
C ASP A 11 -17.74 9.17 2.55
N GLU A 12 -18.35 9.86 1.59
CA GLU A 12 -18.59 9.32 0.26
C GLU A 12 -17.29 9.10 -0.51
N ALA A 13 -16.36 10.04 -0.42
CA ALA A 13 -15.04 9.93 -1.04
C ALA A 13 -14.23 8.81 -0.39
N LEU A 14 -14.32 8.62 0.92
CA LEU A 14 -13.67 7.53 1.62
C LEU A 14 -14.16 6.16 1.12
N GLN A 15 -15.46 6.00 0.92
CA GLN A 15 -16.02 4.77 0.35
C GLN A 15 -15.50 4.53 -1.06
N SER A 16 -15.41 5.56 -1.89
CA SER A 16 -14.83 5.48 -3.24
C SER A 16 -13.35 5.08 -3.22
N VAL A 17 -12.58 5.57 -2.25
CA VAL A 17 -11.16 5.20 -2.04
C VAL A 17 -11.02 3.74 -1.65
N VAL A 18 -11.85 3.26 -0.73
CA VAL A 18 -11.84 1.85 -0.31
C VAL A 18 -12.17 0.94 -1.50
N ASP A 19 -13.19 1.28 -2.27
CA ASP A 19 -13.56 0.52 -3.47
C ASP A 19 -12.42 0.50 -4.49
N ALA A 20 -11.77 1.63 -4.72
CA ALA A 20 -10.63 1.74 -5.62
C ALA A 20 -9.44 0.91 -5.12
N PHE A 21 -9.13 0.99 -3.84
CA PHE A 21 -8.05 0.20 -3.23
C PHE A 21 -8.28 -1.29 -3.41
N VAL A 22 -9.47 -1.78 -3.06
CA VAL A 22 -9.81 -3.21 -3.18
C VAL A 22 -9.71 -3.67 -4.63
N ARG A 23 -10.25 -2.87 -5.57
CA ARG A 23 -10.19 -3.19 -7.00
C ARG A 23 -8.77 -3.28 -7.51
N GLU A 24 -7.93 -2.28 -7.20
CA GLU A 24 -6.52 -2.25 -7.62
C GLU A 24 -5.73 -3.41 -6.99
N ASP A 25 -5.92 -3.67 -5.71
CA ASP A 25 -5.22 -4.75 -5.03
C ASP A 25 -5.58 -6.12 -5.61
N ILE A 26 -6.87 -6.38 -5.84
CA ILE A 26 -7.33 -7.63 -6.46
C ILE A 26 -6.78 -7.76 -7.88
N GLN A 27 -6.81 -6.69 -8.68
CA GLN A 27 -6.31 -6.73 -10.05
C GLN A 27 -4.81 -7.03 -10.08
N ASN A 28 -4.02 -6.38 -9.23
CA ASN A 28 -2.59 -6.62 -9.15
C ASN A 28 -2.27 -8.07 -8.78
N ARG A 29 -3.04 -8.65 -7.88
CA ARG A 29 -2.85 -10.04 -7.46
C ARG A 29 -3.29 -11.04 -8.52
N LEU A 30 -4.35 -10.73 -9.26
CA LEU A 30 -4.79 -11.53 -10.41
C LEU A 30 -3.74 -11.52 -11.52
N ASP A 31 -3.14 -10.37 -11.78
CA ASP A 31 -2.06 -10.24 -12.77
C ASP A 31 -0.81 -11.05 -12.38
N ALA A 32 -0.61 -11.24 -11.08
CA ALA A 32 0.49 -12.04 -10.56
C ALA A 32 0.14 -13.53 -10.38
N LYS A 33 -1.02 -13.98 -10.84
CA LYS A 33 -1.42 -15.39 -10.71
C LYS A 33 -0.38 -16.32 -11.34
N ALA A 34 0.04 -17.35 -10.61
CA ALA A 34 0.94 -18.37 -11.15
C ALA A 34 0.27 -19.16 -12.27
N LYS A 35 1.01 -19.40 -13.36
CA LYS A 35 0.46 -20.03 -14.57
C LYS A 35 -0.07 -21.45 -14.34
N ASN A 36 0.48 -22.16 -13.37
CA ASN A 36 0.09 -23.53 -13.04
C ASN A 36 -1.07 -23.59 -12.03
N ARG A 37 -1.70 -22.47 -11.71
CA ARG A 37 -2.79 -22.39 -10.77
C ARG A 37 -4.07 -21.92 -11.45
N ALA A 38 -5.18 -22.53 -11.09
CA ALA A 38 -6.49 -22.18 -11.64
C ALA A 38 -7.07 -20.90 -11.02
N PHE A 39 -6.70 -20.59 -9.77
CA PHE A 39 -7.22 -19.46 -9.02
C PHE A 39 -6.17 -18.89 -8.07
N ILE A 40 -6.41 -17.70 -7.60
CA ILE A 40 -5.69 -17.11 -6.46
C ILE A 40 -6.59 -17.16 -5.22
N LYS A 41 -5.98 -17.13 -4.05
CA LYS A 41 -6.68 -16.95 -2.77
C LYS A 41 -6.20 -15.65 -2.14
N LEU A 42 -7.14 -14.81 -1.72
CA LEU A 42 -6.86 -13.57 -1.02
C LEU A 42 -7.48 -13.63 0.37
N ASP A 43 -6.68 -13.34 1.39
CA ASP A 43 -7.12 -13.22 2.77
C ASP A 43 -6.84 -11.82 3.28
N TYR A 44 -7.86 -11.15 3.78
CA TYR A 44 -7.75 -9.84 4.42
C TYR A 44 -8.12 -9.96 5.89
N SER A 45 -7.27 -9.40 6.75
CA SER A 45 -7.49 -9.42 8.20
C SER A 45 -7.21 -8.04 8.79
N LEU A 46 -8.16 -7.53 9.57
CA LEU A 46 -7.92 -6.35 10.38
C LEU A 46 -7.29 -6.80 11.70
N CYS A 47 -6.11 -6.31 11.98
CA CYS A 47 -5.27 -6.72 13.09
C CYS A 47 -5.04 -5.59 14.09
N GLY A 48 -4.77 -5.94 15.34
CA GLY A 48 -4.54 -4.99 16.41
C GLY A 48 -5.82 -4.69 17.20
N PRO A 49 -5.82 -3.64 18.06
CA PRO A 49 -4.70 -2.72 18.27
C PRO A 49 -3.52 -3.32 19.04
N ARG A 50 -2.33 -2.81 18.76
CA ARG A 50 -1.12 -3.07 19.54
C ARG A 50 -0.37 -1.77 19.83
N PRO A 51 0.45 -1.71 20.90
CA PRO A 51 1.24 -0.52 21.18
C PRO A 51 2.11 -0.13 19.98
N ALA A 52 2.11 1.15 19.65
CA ALA A 52 2.92 1.68 18.54
C ALA A 52 4.42 1.39 18.73
N ASN A 53 4.88 1.30 19.98
CA ASN A 53 6.26 1.00 20.31
C ASN A 53 6.73 -0.38 19.77
N ASP A 54 5.81 -1.34 19.61
CA ASP A 54 6.11 -2.64 19.04
C ASP A 54 6.48 -2.55 17.55
N PHE A 55 6.13 -1.45 16.91
CA PHE A 55 6.36 -1.20 15.48
C PHE A 55 7.40 -0.11 15.23
N ARG A 56 8.16 0.31 16.25
CA ARG A 56 9.15 1.38 16.14
C ARG A 56 10.13 1.16 14.98
N PHE A 57 10.55 -0.04 14.75
CA PHE A 57 11.45 -0.38 13.65
C PHE A 57 10.87 0.03 12.28
N TRP A 58 9.58 -0.14 12.08
CA TRP A 58 8.90 0.17 10.83
C TRP A 58 8.67 1.67 10.62
N PHE A 59 8.48 2.42 11.71
CA PHE A 59 8.03 3.81 11.65
C PHE A 59 9.12 4.83 11.97
N SER A 60 10.29 4.41 12.43
CA SER A 60 11.35 5.33 12.89
C SER A 60 11.79 6.34 11.81
N ARG A 61 11.77 5.94 10.55
CA ARG A 61 12.09 6.83 9.43
C ARG A 61 10.88 7.62 8.93
N LEU A 62 9.71 7.00 9.01
CA LEU A 62 8.47 7.61 8.54
C LEU A 62 8.11 8.86 9.34
N GLU A 63 8.30 8.86 10.64
CA GLU A 63 8.00 10.01 11.50
C GLU A 63 8.69 11.30 11.03
N LYS A 64 9.92 11.19 10.57
CA LYS A 64 10.67 12.34 10.03
C LYS A 64 10.03 12.90 8.77
N HIS A 65 9.51 12.05 7.92
CA HIS A 65 8.81 12.45 6.71
C HIS A 65 7.45 13.06 7.04
N LEU A 66 6.73 12.50 7.98
CA LEU A 66 5.43 13.01 8.41
C LEU A 66 5.52 14.39 9.06
N SER A 67 6.61 14.68 9.75
CA SER A 67 6.85 15.97 10.40
C SER A 67 7.61 16.97 9.52
N ALA A 68 7.89 16.63 8.27
CA ALA A 68 8.58 17.52 7.36
C ALA A 68 7.74 18.77 7.03
N PRO A 69 8.40 19.95 6.80
CA PRO A 69 7.67 21.16 6.43
C PRO A 69 6.81 20.95 5.18
N GLY A 70 5.59 21.47 5.20
CA GLY A 70 4.66 21.40 4.09
C GLY A 70 3.77 20.16 4.05
N VAL A 71 4.08 19.12 4.82
CA VAL A 71 3.27 17.88 4.81
C VAL A 71 1.87 18.13 5.39
N GLU A 72 1.77 18.88 6.47
CA GLU A 72 0.48 19.21 7.09
C GLU A 72 -0.40 20.02 6.14
N GLU A 73 0.17 21.01 5.48
CA GLU A 73 -0.55 21.83 4.48
C GLU A 73 -1.00 20.98 3.29
N GLU A 74 -0.16 20.06 2.85
CA GLU A 74 -0.47 19.19 1.72
C GLU A 74 -1.60 18.21 2.05
N LEU A 75 -1.57 17.62 3.24
CA LEU A 75 -2.56 16.65 3.67
C LEU A 75 -3.84 17.29 4.21
N GLY A 76 -3.77 18.52 4.71
CA GLY A 76 -4.89 19.19 5.39
C GLY A 76 -5.12 18.73 6.83
N TYR A 77 -4.22 17.94 7.38
CA TYR A 77 -4.19 17.51 8.76
C TYR A 77 -2.77 17.19 9.22
N SER A 78 -2.54 17.16 10.52
CA SER A 78 -1.24 16.82 11.09
C SER A 78 -1.12 15.29 11.22
N PRO A 79 -0.33 14.61 10.38
CA PRO A 79 -0.18 13.17 10.48
C PRO A 79 0.66 12.81 11.70
N LYS A 80 0.16 11.91 12.51
CA LYS A 80 0.86 11.41 13.71
C LYS A 80 0.67 9.90 13.83
N ILE A 81 1.74 9.24 14.28
CA ILE A 81 1.63 7.86 14.73
C ILE A 81 1.07 7.89 16.15
N GLY A 82 -0.10 7.32 16.35
CA GLY A 82 -0.75 7.27 17.66
C GLY A 82 -0.05 6.33 18.63
N SER A 83 -0.59 6.22 19.84
CA SER A 83 -0.07 5.32 20.88
C SER A 83 -0.36 3.85 20.60
N SER A 84 -1.35 3.55 19.78
CA SER A 84 -1.70 2.21 19.35
C SER A 84 -1.88 2.15 17.84
N ILE A 85 -1.65 1.00 17.27
CA ILE A 85 -1.73 0.75 15.83
C ILE A 85 -2.67 -0.41 15.56
N THR A 86 -3.56 -0.19 14.60
CA THR A 86 -4.29 -1.24 13.88
C THR A 86 -3.78 -1.29 12.45
N TRP A 87 -3.78 -2.47 11.85
CA TRP A 87 -3.31 -2.62 10.48
C TRP A 87 -4.16 -3.60 9.70
N LEU A 88 -4.15 -3.44 8.40
CA LEU A 88 -4.75 -4.39 7.47
C LEU A 88 -3.66 -5.34 6.98
N LEU A 89 -3.86 -6.62 7.19
CA LEU A 89 -3.04 -7.68 6.63
C LEU A 89 -3.72 -8.19 5.37
N ALA A 90 -3.05 -8.11 4.25
CA ALA A 90 -3.50 -8.65 2.98
C ALA A 90 -2.52 -9.73 2.54
N GLU A 91 -2.99 -10.96 2.42
CA GLU A 91 -2.19 -12.11 2.03
C GLU A 91 -2.73 -12.70 0.73
N ASP A 92 -1.82 -13.13 -0.12
CA ASP A 92 -2.19 -13.85 -1.34
C ASP A 92 -1.49 -15.20 -1.43
N PHE A 93 -2.14 -16.09 -2.13
CA PHE A 93 -1.66 -17.44 -2.38
C PHE A 93 -1.85 -17.76 -3.86
N HIS A 94 -0.99 -18.61 -4.39
CA HIS A 94 -0.99 -19.02 -5.80
C HIS A 94 -0.61 -17.87 -6.76
N THR A 95 0.18 -16.93 -6.26
CA THR A 95 0.78 -15.86 -7.04
C THR A 95 2.28 -16.08 -7.19
N THR A 96 2.90 -15.34 -8.09
CA THR A 96 4.36 -15.35 -8.27
C THR A 96 5.08 -14.44 -7.29
N GLY A 97 4.35 -13.61 -6.54
CA GLY A 97 4.92 -12.54 -5.73
C GLY A 97 5.51 -11.42 -6.60
N LEU A 98 6.32 -10.58 -5.99
CA LEU A 98 7.03 -9.52 -6.69
C LEU A 98 8.24 -10.08 -7.42
N ASN A 99 8.43 -9.68 -8.66
CA ASN A 99 9.56 -10.06 -9.50
C ASN A 99 10.50 -8.88 -9.72
N GLY A 100 11.77 -9.15 -9.93
CA GLY A 100 12.76 -8.14 -10.23
C GLY A 100 13.65 -7.82 -9.04
N SER A 101 14.33 -6.67 -9.11
CA SER A 101 15.25 -6.21 -8.09
C SER A 101 14.84 -4.84 -7.55
N PRO A 102 14.80 -4.66 -6.23
CA PRO A 102 14.52 -3.35 -5.63
C PRO A 102 15.64 -2.33 -5.86
N GLU A 103 16.80 -2.77 -6.33
CA GLU A 103 17.93 -1.91 -6.66
C GLU A 103 17.85 -1.35 -8.08
N CYS A 104 16.93 -1.86 -8.88
CA CYS A 104 16.74 -1.42 -10.26
C CYS A 104 15.71 -0.29 -10.33
N TYR A 105 16.20 0.95 -10.47
CA TYR A 105 15.36 2.16 -10.47
C TYR A 105 14.74 2.51 -11.82
N GLN A 106 15.08 1.77 -12.86
CA GLN A 106 14.55 1.99 -14.20
C GLN A 106 13.81 0.76 -14.67
N ASP A 107 12.61 0.97 -15.18
CA ASP A 107 11.91 -0.11 -15.86
C ASP A 107 12.70 -0.54 -17.08
N PRO A 108 12.90 -1.83 -17.29
CA PRO A 108 13.47 -2.31 -18.53
C PRO A 108 12.56 -1.93 -19.70
N PRO A 109 13.11 -1.75 -20.92
CA PRO A 109 12.28 -1.56 -22.11
C PRO A 109 11.17 -2.61 -22.16
N GLN A 110 9.98 -2.20 -22.64
CA GLN A 110 8.77 -3.05 -22.61
C GLN A 110 8.97 -4.43 -23.24
N ASP A 111 9.95 -4.57 -24.09
CA ASP A 111 10.26 -5.81 -24.82
C ASP A 111 11.29 -6.69 -24.11
N GLU A 112 11.89 -6.21 -23.02
CA GLU A 112 12.89 -6.97 -22.27
C GLU A 112 12.26 -7.59 -21.00
N LYS A 113 12.43 -8.91 -20.88
CA LYS A 113 12.09 -9.67 -19.68
C LYS A 113 13.36 -10.02 -18.89
N PRO A 114 13.27 -10.14 -17.56
CA PRO A 114 12.08 -10.24 -16.72
C PRO A 114 11.49 -8.89 -16.29
N ARG A 115 10.17 -8.89 -16.04
CA ARG A 115 9.46 -7.75 -15.45
C ARG A 115 10.05 -7.40 -14.08
N ASN A 116 10.13 -6.10 -13.81
CA ASN A 116 10.50 -5.59 -12.49
C ASN A 116 9.28 -4.93 -11.83
N ASP A 117 8.90 -5.44 -10.65
CA ASP A 117 7.73 -5.00 -9.89
C ASP A 117 8.10 -4.06 -8.72
N PHE A 118 9.38 -3.67 -8.63
CA PHE A 118 9.87 -2.76 -7.58
C PHE A 118 9.98 -1.32 -8.04
#